data_4268295fb0988e98deafb5c95681df93
#
_entry.id   4268295fb0988e98deafb5c95681df93
#
_cell.length_a   1.000
_cell.length_b   1.000
_cell.length_c   1.000
_cell.angle_alpha   90.00
_cell.angle_beta   90.00
_cell.angle_gamma   90.00
#
_symmetry.space_group_name_H-M   'P 1'
#
loop_
_entity.id
_entity.type
_entity.pdbx_description
1 polymer ?
#
loop_
_entity_poly.entity_id
_entity_poly.type
_entity_poly.pdbx_seq_one_letter_code
_entity_poly.pdbx_strand_id
1 'polypeptide(L)'
;MYTAVDDTFRISVRNLVEFMCASGDIDNRDVSVPDVRVMQEGARIHRKIQHSMGSSYHAEVLLRQEIPLTSDKGFDYVLKLEGRADGIIADIDEDDDGNRIPVSDVTIDEIKTMQADVTKLKEPVYVHKAQALVYGYIYLNRYKLEHINIQMTYCNPETEKIVRFTEEYDKNRINSWFEKLVGGFKRWMDYVFDERIIRNESIHKLSFPFKYRAGQKNLVASVYKTIESGQKLYIQAPTGVGKTISTVYPSVQACGRGLADKIFYLTSKTITRTVAEETYSILRDKGLHFTTVTLTAKDKICHMDERNCNPDVCEYAKGHFDRINDAVYDIITHESVIDRENCLLYTSPSPRDRSLSR
;
A
#
# COMPACT_ATOMS: atom_id res chain seq x y z
N MET A 1 -2.95 2.89 -0.07
CA MET A 1 -3.15 2.09 -1.30
C MET A 1 -2.39 2.78 -2.43
N TYR A 2 -1.75 2.06 -3.32
CA TYR A 2 -1.03 2.60 -4.49
C TYR A 2 -1.82 2.35 -5.78
N THR A 3 -1.46 3.06 -6.85
CA THR A 3 -1.87 2.75 -8.23
C THR A 3 -0.65 2.68 -9.13
N ALA A 4 -0.62 1.70 -10.03
CA ALA A 4 0.40 1.55 -11.06
C ALA A 4 -0.29 1.49 -12.43
N VAL A 5 -0.21 2.57 -13.18
CA VAL A 5 -0.85 2.72 -14.50
C VAL A 5 0.19 3.17 -15.50
N ASP A 6 0.25 2.52 -16.64
CA ASP A 6 1.27 2.69 -17.67
C ASP A 6 2.68 2.58 -17.07
N ASP A 7 3.44 3.65 -17.05
CA ASP A 7 4.78 3.80 -16.49
C ASP A 7 4.81 4.58 -15.16
N THR A 8 3.66 4.79 -14.53
CA THR A 8 3.56 5.62 -13.32
C THR A 8 3.11 4.81 -12.11
N PHE A 9 3.91 4.84 -11.04
CA PHE A 9 3.55 4.32 -9.71
C PHE A 9 3.18 5.48 -8.80
N ARG A 10 1.92 5.54 -8.35
CA ARG A 10 1.42 6.61 -7.45
C ARG A 10 1.16 6.05 -6.06
N ILE A 11 1.69 6.73 -5.05
CA ILE A 11 1.44 6.41 -3.65
C ILE A 11 1.43 7.69 -2.82
N SER A 12 0.58 7.75 -1.80
CA SER A 12 0.62 8.86 -0.86
C SER A 12 1.82 8.73 0.09
N VAL A 13 2.33 9.86 0.56
CA VAL A 13 3.41 9.91 1.57
C VAL A 13 3.05 9.04 2.77
N ARG A 14 1.84 9.19 3.30
CA ARG A 14 1.34 8.41 4.43
C ARG A 14 1.41 6.90 4.16
N ASN A 15 0.87 6.43 3.04
CA ASN A 15 0.87 5.00 2.71
C ASN A 15 2.28 4.44 2.52
N LEU A 16 3.19 5.23 1.93
CA LEU A 16 4.60 4.83 1.79
C LEU A 16 5.26 4.62 3.14
N VAL A 17 5.14 5.59 4.06
CA VAL A 17 5.81 5.47 5.37
C VAL A 17 5.13 4.45 6.27
N GLU A 18 3.79 4.33 6.26
CA GLU A 18 3.09 3.27 6.99
C GLU A 18 3.53 1.88 6.51
N PHE A 19 3.73 1.70 5.21
CA PHE A 19 4.19 0.44 4.65
C PHE A 19 5.66 0.15 4.97
N MET A 20 6.55 1.13 4.84
CA MET A 20 8.00 0.93 4.98
C MET A 20 8.54 1.08 6.40
N CYS A 21 7.89 1.87 7.23
CA CYS A 21 8.38 2.26 8.55
C CYS A 21 7.56 1.71 9.72
N ALA A 22 6.47 0.95 9.45
CA ALA A 22 5.77 0.26 10.51
C ALA A 22 6.69 -0.78 11.16
N SER A 23 6.68 -0.84 12.48
CA SER A 23 7.50 -1.77 13.26
C SER A 23 6.76 -2.22 14.53
N GLY A 24 7.21 -3.31 15.14
CA GLY A 24 6.69 -3.82 16.40
C GLY A 24 5.51 -4.77 16.24
N ASP A 25 4.64 -4.76 17.20
CA ASP A 25 3.63 -5.79 17.46
C ASP A 25 2.26 -5.49 16.86
N ILE A 26 1.46 -6.53 16.61
CA ILE A 26 0.00 -6.38 16.56
C ILE A 26 -0.53 -6.54 17.98
N ASP A 27 -1.29 -5.55 18.44
CA ASP A 27 -2.02 -5.63 19.71
C ASP A 27 -3.50 -5.32 19.48
N ASN A 28 -4.37 -6.28 19.80
CA ASN A 28 -5.81 -6.11 19.64
C ASN A 28 -6.53 -5.59 20.88
N ARG A 29 -5.80 -5.36 21.97
CA ARG A 29 -6.36 -4.80 23.23
C ARG A 29 -6.76 -3.34 23.06
N ASP A 30 -5.99 -2.61 22.25
CA ASP A 30 -6.17 -1.17 22.03
C ASP A 30 -6.96 -0.84 20.74
N VAL A 31 -7.45 -1.85 20.03
CA VAL A 31 -8.24 -1.63 18.81
C VAL A 31 -9.66 -1.21 19.19
N SER A 32 -9.82 0.04 19.53
CA SER A 32 -11.13 0.69 19.43
C SER A 32 -11.55 0.71 17.95
N VAL A 33 -12.78 0.26 17.66
CA VAL A 33 -13.40 0.46 16.34
C VAL A 33 -13.25 1.94 15.99
N PRO A 34 -12.78 2.31 14.79
CA PRO A 34 -12.65 3.70 14.41
C PRO A 34 -14.00 4.41 14.58
N ASP A 35 -14.16 5.11 15.70
CA ASP A 35 -15.36 5.90 15.93
C ASP A 35 -15.23 7.17 15.08
N VAL A 36 -16.25 7.45 14.26
CA VAL A 36 -16.35 8.68 13.46
C VAL A 36 -16.14 9.92 14.34
N ARG A 37 -16.53 9.85 15.60
CA ARG A 37 -16.33 10.92 16.59
C ARG A 37 -14.85 11.17 16.88
N VAL A 38 -14.04 10.11 17.01
CA VAL A 38 -12.58 10.22 17.25
C VAL A 38 -11.91 10.87 16.05
N MET A 39 -12.33 10.52 14.82
CA MET A 39 -11.80 11.13 13.60
C MET A 39 -12.19 12.62 13.49
N GLN A 40 -13.44 12.96 13.81
CA GLN A 40 -13.92 14.35 13.82
C GLN A 40 -13.21 15.18 14.89
N GLU A 41 -13.00 14.61 16.06
CA GLU A 41 -12.28 15.27 17.16
C GLU A 41 -10.82 15.49 16.79
N GLY A 42 -10.14 14.51 16.18
CA GLY A 42 -8.80 14.68 15.63
C GLY A 42 -8.70 15.86 14.66
N ALA A 43 -9.63 15.93 13.70
CA ALA A 43 -9.68 17.03 12.73
C ALA A 43 -9.99 18.40 13.40
N ARG A 44 -10.77 18.43 14.47
CA ARG A 44 -11.02 19.64 15.27
C ARG A 44 -9.75 20.13 15.93
N ILE A 45 -9.01 19.22 16.56
CA ILE A 45 -7.75 19.54 17.25
C ILE A 45 -6.69 20.03 16.28
N HIS A 46 -6.52 19.40 15.12
CA HIS A 46 -5.59 19.87 14.09
C HIS A 46 -5.88 21.32 13.73
N ARG A 47 -7.12 21.65 13.37
CA ARG A 47 -7.51 23.03 13.05
C ARG A 47 -7.29 24.00 14.20
N LYS A 48 -7.56 23.60 15.46
CA LYS A 48 -7.33 24.43 16.64
C LYS A 48 -5.85 24.76 16.79
N ILE A 49 -4.97 23.76 16.65
CA ILE A 49 -3.52 23.96 16.71
C ILE A 49 -3.07 24.89 15.58
N GLN A 50 -3.45 24.60 14.33
CA GLN A 50 -3.09 25.40 13.16
C GLN A 50 -3.51 26.87 13.31
N HIS A 51 -4.74 27.13 13.80
CA HIS A 51 -5.22 28.51 14.04
C HIS A 51 -4.52 29.22 15.23
N SER A 52 -3.94 28.48 16.16
CA SER A 52 -3.18 29.06 17.28
C SER A 52 -1.76 29.45 16.92
N MET A 53 -1.28 29.04 15.74
CA MET A 53 0.06 29.37 15.25
C MET A 53 0.06 30.77 14.60
N GLY A 54 1.22 31.40 14.55
CA GLY A 54 1.37 32.75 13.99
C GLY A 54 1.20 32.84 12.47
N SER A 55 1.42 34.05 11.92
CA SER A 55 1.26 34.33 10.48
C SER A 55 2.21 33.59 9.57
N SER A 56 3.37 33.13 10.07
CA SER A 56 4.34 32.33 9.32
C SER A 56 3.95 30.84 9.23
N TYR A 57 2.79 30.43 9.78
CA TYR A 57 2.29 29.07 9.70
C TYR A 57 1.39 28.87 8.49
N HIS A 58 1.82 28.03 7.55
CA HIS A 58 1.08 27.65 6.36
C HIS A 58 0.48 26.27 6.54
N ALA A 59 -0.85 26.20 6.78
CA ALA A 59 -1.55 24.95 7.03
C ALA A 59 -1.87 24.18 5.73
N GLU A 60 -1.92 22.84 5.82
CA GLU A 60 -2.43 21.96 4.78
C GLU A 60 -1.70 22.10 3.43
N VAL A 61 -0.38 22.18 3.45
CA VAL A 61 0.43 22.42 2.26
C VAL A 61 0.58 21.15 1.42
N LEU A 62 0.10 21.19 0.19
CA LEU A 62 0.21 20.07 -0.75
C LEU A 62 1.64 19.97 -1.30
N LEU A 63 2.27 18.83 -1.07
CA LEU A 63 3.61 18.52 -1.54
C LEU A 63 3.57 17.33 -2.50
N ARG A 64 4.33 17.43 -3.58
CA ARG A 64 4.45 16.43 -4.64
C ARG A 64 5.90 16.27 -5.06
N GLN A 65 6.27 15.03 -5.35
CA GLN A 65 7.59 14.68 -5.88
C GLN A 65 7.43 13.61 -6.94
N GLU A 66 8.12 13.79 -8.06
CA GLU A 66 8.27 12.78 -9.10
C GLU A 66 9.73 12.30 -9.13
N ILE A 67 9.91 10.98 -9.17
CA ILE A 67 11.23 10.34 -9.14
C ILE A 67 11.29 9.36 -10.30
N PRO A 68 12.12 9.61 -11.32
CA PRO A 68 12.36 8.65 -12.38
C PRO A 68 13.18 7.48 -11.85
N LEU A 69 12.78 6.26 -12.17
CA LEU A 69 13.40 5.02 -11.75
C LEU A 69 13.42 4.03 -12.92
N THR A 70 14.33 3.06 -12.84
CA THR A 70 14.40 1.94 -13.80
C THR A 70 14.33 0.65 -13.01
N SER A 71 13.47 -0.29 -13.44
CA SER A 71 13.36 -1.61 -12.83
C SER A 71 14.62 -2.45 -13.09
N ASP A 72 14.80 -3.53 -12.34
CA ASP A 72 15.91 -4.46 -12.52
C ASP A 72 15.90 -5.16 -13.90
N LYS A 73 14.75 -5.20 -14.57
CA LYS A 73 14.58 -5.70 -15.95
C LYS A 73 14.66 -4.61 -17.03
N GLY A 74 15.00 -3.38 -16.63
CA GLY A 74 15.22 -2.27 -17.57
C GLY A 74 13.94 -1.54 -18.00
N PHE A 75 12.84 -1.63 -17.22
CA PHE A 75 11.64 -0.87 -17.48
C PHE A 75 11.70 0.49 -16.76
N ASP A 76 11.61 1.58 -17.52
CA ASP A 76 11.59 2.93 -16.98
C ASP A 76 10.20 3.30 -16.48
N TYR A 77 10.13 3.86 -15.27
CA TYR A 77 8.88 4.31 -14.66
C TYR A 77 9.11 5.51 -13.73
N VAL A 78 8.02 6.16 -13.35
CA VAL A 78 8.06 7.32 -12.45
C VAL A 78 7.31 7.01 -11.16
N LEU A 79 8.00 7.16 -10.02
CA LEU A 79 7.35 7.19 -8.72
C LEU A 79 6.79 8.60 -8.46
N LYS A 80 5.46 8.69 -8.29
CA LYS A 80 4.77 9.93 -7.90
C LYS A 80 4.34 9.84 -6.45
N LEU A 81 4.98 10.66 -5.62
CA LEU A 81 4.61 10.87 -4.23
C LEU A 81 3.74 12.11 -4.09
N GLU A 82 2.66 12.00 -3.34
CA GLU A 82 1.79 13.11 -3.02
C GLU A 82 1.36 13.02 -1.56
N GLY A 83 1.32 14.17 -0.88
CA GLY A 83 0.81 14.26 0.47
C GLY A 83 0.59 15.72 0.86
N ARG A 84 -0.07 15.89 1.99
CA ARG A 84 -0.38 17.19 2.54
C ARG A 84 0.24 17.29 3.92
N ALA A 85 1.23 18.17 4.07
CA ALA A 85 1.82 18.47 5.36
C ALA A 85 0.81 19.25 6.22
N ASP A 86 0.67 18.90 7.49
CA ASP A 86 -0.26 19.55 8.40
C ASP A 86 0.09 21.04 8.56
N GLY A 87 1.39 21.35 8.59
CA GLY A 87 1.87 22.72 8.61
C GLY A 87 3.31 22.91 8.15
N ILE A 88 3.59 24.09 7.64
CA ILE A 88 4.95 24.58 7.36
C ILE A 88 5.09 25.93 8.00
N ILE A 89 6.11 26.09 8.85
CA ILE A 89 6.45 27.37 9.49
C ILE A 89 7.60 27.97 8.70
N ALA A 90 7.35 29.07 8.03
CA ALA A 90 8.35 29.83 7.28
C ALA A 90 7.81 31.23 6.97
N ASP A 91 8.67 32.23 6.99
CA ASP A 91 8.37 33.49 6.34
C ASP A 91 8.57 33.36 4.84
N ILE A 92 7.60 33.80 4.08
CA ILE A 92 7.57 33.66 2.61
C ILE A 92 7.65 35.04 2.00
N ASP A 93 8.55 35.20 1.05
CA ASP A 93 8.68 36.42 0.22
C ASP A 93 8.61 36.02 -1.27
N GLU A 94 8.63 37.01 -2.15
CA GLU A 94 8.67 36.80 -3.59
C GLU A 94 10.10 37.04 -4.09
N ASP A 95 10.61 36.14 -4.93
CA ASP A 95 11.87 36.35 -5.62
C ASP A 95 11.71 37.34 -6.82
N ASP A 96 12.82 37.63 -7.49
CA ASP A 96 12.83 38.57 -8.64
C ASP A 96 11.92 38.10 -9.81
N ASP A 97 11.60 36.80 -9.88
CA ASP A 97 10.71 36.20 -10.88
C ASP A 97 9.25 36.12 -10.39
N GLY A 98 8.95 36.60 -9.18
CA GLY A 98 7.61 36.54 -8.56
C GLY A 98 7.23 35.18 -7.98
N ASN A 99 8.20 34.28 -7.78
CA ASN A 99 7.94 32.98 -7.11
C ASN A 99 7.98 33.18 -5.60
N ARG A 100 7.07 32.51 -4.90
CA ARG A 100 7.04 32.51 -3.43
C ARG A 100 8.13 31.57 -2.89
N ILE A 101 9.09 32.13 -2.18
CA ILE A 101 10.23 31.40 -1.59
C ILE A 101 10.30 31.63 -0.08
N PRO A 102 10.77 30.63 0.71
CA PRO A 102 11.04 30.82 2.13
C PRO A 102 12.30 31.71 2.31
N VAL A 103 12.19 32.67 3.20
CA VAL A 103 13.27 33.62 3.55
C VAL A 103 13.74 33.51 5.01
N SER A 104 13.15 32.59 5.77
CA SER A 104 13.55 32.23 7.14
C SER A 104 13.81 30.74 7.26
N ASP A 105 14.24 30.31 8.45
CA ASP A 105 14.34 28.90 8.78
C ASP A 105 12.97 28.21 8.60
N VAL A 106 13.00 27.07 7.92
CA VAL A 106 11.79 26.29 7.62
C VAL A 106 11.61 25.19 8.63
N THR A 107 10.38 25.06 9.14
CA THR A 107 9.97 23.90 9.96
C THR A 107 8.77 23.20 9.34
N ILE A 108 8.88 21.90 9.10
CA ILE A 108 7.74 21.04 8.79
C ILE A 108 7.11 20.62 10.12
N ASP A 109 5.82 20.87 10.29
CA ASP A 109 5.05 20.48 11.48
C ASP A 109 4.03 19.40 11.13
N GLU A 110 4.16 18.26 11.74
CA GLU A 110 3.22 17.13 11.60
C GLU A 110 2.48 16.93 12.91
N ILE A 111 1.15 17.02 12.88
CA ILE A 111 0.29 16.98 14.04
C ILE A 111 -0.32 15.59 14.20
N LYS A 112 -0.25 15.02 15.39
CA LYS A 112 -0.87 13.72 15.71
C LYS A 112 -1.69 13.82 17.00
N THR A 113 -2.92 13.32 16.95
CA THR A 113 -3.74 13.16 18.15
C THR A 113 -3.57 11.76 18.72
N MET A 114 -3.44 11.66 20.06
CA MET A 114 -3.29 10.40 20.79
C MET A 114 -4.16 10.43 22.06
N GLN A 115 -4.88 9.33 22.31
CA GLN A 115 -5.66 9.15 23.56
C GLN A 115 -4.74 9.00 24.77
N ALA A 116 -3.54 8.45 24.58
CA ALA A 116 -2.55 8.30 25.63
C ALA A 116 -2.06 9.66 26.15
N ASP A 117 -1.52 9.65 27.36
CA ASP A 117 -0.91 10.84 27.96
C ASP A 117 0.37 11.24 27.19
N VAL A 118 0.24 12.25 26.32
CA VAL A 118 1.33 12.74 25.46
C VAL A 118 2.55 13.23 26.24
N THR A 119 2.38 13.61 27.54
CA THR A 119 3.49 14.08 28.37
C THR A 119 4.47 12.97 28.78
N LYS A 120 4.08 11.71 28.57
CA LYS A 120 4.94 10.55 28.82
C LYS A 120 5.79 10.15 27.61
N LEU A 121 5.54 10.74 26.45
CA LEU A 121 6.37 10.51 25.26
C LEU A 121 7.77 11.07 25.50
N LYS A 122 8.78 10.23 25.30
CA LYS A 122 10.20 10.62 25.38
C LYS A 122 10.78 11.00 24.03
N GLU A 123 10.20 10.45 22.98
CA GLU A 123 10.62 10.64 21.58
C GLU A 123 9.42 10.50 20.65
N PRO A 124 9.48 11.03 19.43
CA PRO A 124 8.44 10.86 18.43
C PRO A 124 8.28 9.40 18.00
N VAL A 125 7.04 9.00 17.71
CA VAL A 125 6.77 7.71 17.05
C VAL A 125 7.40 7.74 15.65
N TYR A 126 8.25 6.77 15.34
CA TYR A 126 9.08 6.80 14.15
C TYR A 126 8.29 6.92 12.83
N VAL A 127 7.19 6.17 12.67
CA VAL A 127 6.35 6.24 11.46
C VAL A 127 5.73 7.63 11.25
N HIS A 128 5.37 8.33 12.33
CA HIS A 128 4.88 9.70 12.24
C HIS A 128 5.98 10.66 11.82
N LYS A 129 7.17 10.53 12.43
CA LYS A 129 8.34 11.33 12.08
C LYS A 129 8.79 11.08 10.64
N ALA A 130 8.71 9.85 10.16
CA ALA A 130 9.01 9.50 8.78
C ALA A 130 8.12 10.24 7.78
N GLN A 131 6.85 10.48 8.11
CA GLN A 131 5.95 11.27 7.27
C GLN A 131 6.44 12.72 7.16
N ALA A 132 6.78 13.35 8.28
CA ALA A 132 7.33 14.70 8.30
C ALA A 132 8.70 14.79 7.56
N LEU A 133 9.55 13.76 7.69
CA LEU A 133 10.82 13.69 6.97
C LEU A 133 10.64 13.64 5.44
N VAL A 134 9.65 12.91 4.93
CA VAL A 134 9.36 12.93 3.48
C VAL A 134 8.92 14.32 3.04
N TYR A 135 8.07 15.00 3.80
CA TYR A 135 7.69 16.37 3.49
C TYR A 135 8.88 17.33 3.55
N GLY A 136 9.73 17.15 4.56
CA GLY A 136 10.99 17.92 4.69
C GLY A 136 11.91 17.70 3.49
N TYR A 137 12.11 16.47 3.05
CA TYR A 137 12.89 16.16 1.85
C TYR A 137 12.34 16.87 0.61
N ILE A 138 11.02 16.79 0.38
CA ILE A 138 10.39 17.42 -0.79
C ILE A 138 10.55 18.95 -0.74
N TYR A 139 10.32 19.56 0.42
CA TYR A 139 10.39 21.02 0.57
C TYR A 139 11.82 21.53 0.47
N LEU A 140 12.76 20.90 1.17
CA LEU A 140 14.17 21.26 1.14
C LEU A 140 14.75 21.22 -0.28
N ASN A 141 14.47 20.13 -1.04
CA ASN A 141 14.99 20.02 -2.40
C ASN A 141 14.28 20.96 -3.39
N ARG A 142 12.99 21.23 -3.20
CA ARG A 142 12.24 22.20 -4.03
C ARG A 142 12.82 23.62 -3.93
N TYR A 143 13.15 24.06 -2.72
CA TYR A 143 13.67 25.41 -2.47
C TYR A 143 15.18 25.47 -2.29
N LYS A 144 15.91 24.34 -2.49
CA LYS A 144 17.36 24.23 -2.41
C LYS A 144 17.93 24.70 -1.07
N LEU A 145 17.25 24.37 0.03
CA LEU A 145 17.66 24.70 1.37
C LEU A 145 18.84 23.80 1.80
N GLU A 146 19.70 24.31 2.70
CA GLU A 146 20.80 23.52 3.26
C GLU A 146 20.41 22.76 4.53
N HIS A 147 19.38 23.24 5.25
CA HIS A 147 18.84 22.62 6.45
C HIS A 147 17.33 22.85 6.55
N ILE A 148 16.67 22.03 7.36
CA ILE A 148 15.24 22.10 7.65
C ILE A 148 14.95 21.51 9.02
N ASN A 149 14.00 22.11 9.75
CA ASN A 149 13.53 21.58 11.00
C ASN A 149 12.35 20.64 10.78
N ILE A 150 12.33 19.54 11.51
CA ILE A 150 11.22 18.57 11.55
C ILE A 150 10.61 18.64 12.94
N GLN A 151 9.36 19.05 13.01
CA GLN A 151 8.59 19.14 14.26
C GLN A 151 7.46 18.13 14.26
N MET A 152 7.36 17.39 15.36
CA MET A 152 6.25 16.52 15.66
C MET A 152 5.42 17.14 16.78
N THR A 153 4.17 17.44 16.51
CA THR A 153 3.22 18.01 17.47
C THR A 153 2.21 16.96 17.89
N TYR A 154 2.30 16.47 19.13
CA TYR A 154 1.36 15.52 19.70
C TYR A 154 0.36 16.23 20.60
N CYS A 155 -0.93 15.90 20.45
CA CYS A 155 -2.00 16.45 21.27
C CYS A 155 -2.92 15.34 21.76
N ASN A 156 -3.23 15.35 23.08
CA ASN A 156 -4.30 14.54 23.61
C ASN A 156 -5.63 15.29 23.44
N PRO A 157 -6.63 14.72 22.74
CA PRO A 157 -7.86 15.45 22.39
C PRO A 157 -8.75 15.75 23.62
N GLU A 158 -8.67 14.97 24.70
CA GLU A 158 -9.48 15.18 25.90
C GLU A 158 -8.90 16.25 26.81
N THR A 159 -7.58 16.22 27.04
CA THR A 159 -6.90 17.14 27.96
C THR A 159 -6.34 18.37 27.26
N GLU A 160 -6.31 18.36 25.92
CA GLU A 160 -5.71 19.37 25.06
C GLU A 160 -4.22 19.66 25.36
N LYS A 161 -3.56 18.78 26.12
CA LYS A 161 -2.12 18.88 26.35
C LYS A 161 -1.35 18.64 25.07
N ILE A 162 -0.36 19.50 24.82
CA ILE A 162 0.48 19.44 23.62
C ILE A 162 1.93 19.21 24.02
N VAL A 163 2.61 18.33 23.30
CA VAL A 163 4.07 18.11 23.39
C VAL A 163 4.65 18.23 21.98
N ARG A 164 5.76 18.94 21.85
CA ARG A 164 6.49 19.11 20.59
C ARG A 164 7.89 18.57 20.68
N PHE A 165 8.32 17.91 19.61
CA PHE A 165 9.68 17.47 19.41
C PHE A 165 10.18 18.07 18.11
N THR A 166 11.26 18.84 18.17
CA THR A 166 11.87 19.51 17.00
C THR A 166 13.29 19.04 16.85
N GLU A 167 13.69 18.69 15.63
CA GLU A 167 15.04 18.25 15.28
C GLU A 167 15.44 18.86 13.93
N GLU A 168 16.66 19.37 13.85
CA GLU A 168 17.22 19.91 12.62
C GLU A 168 17.85 18.79 11.78
N TYR A 169 17.63 18.88 10.47
CA TYR A 169 18.21 18.01 9.47
C TYR A 169 18.95 18.82 8.42
N ASP A 170 20.23 18.54 8.23
CA ASP A 170 20.95 19.01 7.05
C ASP A 170 20.53 18.23 5.79
N LYS A 171 20.84 18.82 4.64
CA LYS A 171 20.49 18.31 3.32
C LYS A 171 21.03 16.88 3.08
N ASN A 172 22.24 16.59 3.48
CA ASN A 172 22.85 15.28 3.26
C ASN A 172 22.14 14.20 4.09
N ARG A 173 21.85 14.51 5.34
CA ARG A 173 21.19 13.58 6.26
C ARG A 173 19.77 13.23 5.78
N ILE A 174 18.97 14.21 5.37
CA ILE A 174 17.60 13.97 4.93
C ILE A 174 17.56 13.27 3.57
N ASN A 175 18.45 13.63 2.64
CA ASN A 175 18.57 12.98 1.34
C ASN A 175 18.97 11.51 1.49
N SER A 176 20.03 11.22 2.26
CA SER A 176 20.46 9.83 2.51
C SER A 176 19.37 8.98 3.18
N TRP A 177 18.58 9.57 4.09
CA TRP A 177 17.45 8.88 4.70
C TRP A 177 16.37 8.57 3.68
N PHE A 178 16.01 9.54 2.84
CA PHE A 178 14.98 9.37 1.81
C PHE A 178 15.40 8.38 0.72
N GLU A 179 16.65 8.42 0.28
CA GLU A 179 17.21 7.46 -0.68
C GLU A 179 17.12 6.02 -0.16
N LYS A 180 17.41 5.79 1.13
CA LYS A 180 17.23 4.48 1.76
C LYS A 180 15.78 4.05 1.79
N LEU A 181 14.85 4.97 2.10
CA LEU A 181 13.42 4.68 2.10
C LEU A 181 12.93 4.25 0.72
N VAL A 182 13.24 5.05 -0.31
CA VAL A 182 12.85 4.76 -1.70
C VAL A 182 13.58 3.53 -2.24
N GLY A 183 14.87 3.36 -1.95
CA GLY A 183 15.63 2.18 -2.33
C GLY A 183 15.06 0.88 -1.75
N GLY A 184 14.63 0.90 -0.49
CA GLY A 184 13.93 -0.23 0.13
C GLY A 184 12.55 -0.50 -0.48
N PHE A 185 11.86 0.56 -0.93
CA PHE A 185 10.55 0.43 -1.58
C PHE A 185 10.67 0.04 -3.05
N LYS A 186 11.78 0.32 -3.72
CA LYS A 186 12.01 0.06 -5.15
C LYS A 186 11.71 -1.40 -5.52
N ARG A 187 12.13 -2.37 -4.72
CA ARG A 187 11.88 -3.80 -4.98
C ARG A 187 10.38 -4.12 -5.21
N TRP A 188 9.48 -3.41 -4.50
CA TRP A 188 8.04 -3.59 -4.64
C TRP A 188 7.50 -3.00 -5.93
N MET A 189 8.01 -1.83 -6.32
CA MET A 189 7.64 -1.18 -7.58
C MET A 189 8.13 -1.99 -8.77
N ASP A 190 9.39 -2.42 -8.74
CA ASP A 190 10.00 -3.27 -9.77
C ASP A 190 9.19 -4.56 -9.94
N TYR A 191 8.85 -5.24 -8.84
CA TYR A 191 7.98 -6.42 -8.87
C TYR A 191 6.65 -6.13 -9.59
N VAL A 192 5.98 -5.03 -9.28
CA VAL A 192 4.68 -4.69 -9.87
C VAL A 192 4.79 -4.50 -11.39
N PHE A 193 5.81 -3.80 -11.86
CA PHE A 193 5.99 -3.55 -13.30
C PHE A 193 6.51 -4.78 -14.04
N ASP A 194 7.51 -5.45 -13.51
CA ASP A 194 8.12 -6.62 -14.13
C ASP A 194 7.13 -7.79 -14.23
N GLU A 195 6.36 -8.04 -13.16
CA GLU A 195 5.30 -9.05 -13.16
C GLU A 195 4.17 -8.71 -14.15
N ARG A 196 3.83 -7.44 -14.31
CA ARG A 196 2.84 -7.01 -15.30
C ARG A 196 3.30 -7.33 -16.71
N ILE A 197 4.57 -7.13 -17.03
CA ILE A 197 5.14 -7.45 -18.35
C ILE A 197 5.05 -8.96 -18.60
N ILE A 198 5.57 -9.77 -17.70
CA ILE A 198 5.58 -11.24 -17.81
C ILE A 198 4.15 -11.78 -17.93
N ARG A 199 3.25 -11.30 -17.07
CA ARG A 199 1.83 -11.64 -17.09
C ARG A 199 1.21 -11.35 -18.45
N ASN A 200 1.37 -10.13 -18.96
CA ASN A 200 0.75 -9.70 -20.21
C ASN A 200 1.32 -10.48 -21.41
N GLU A 201 2.62 -10.75 -21.46
CA GLU A 201 3.22 -11.60 -22.48
C GLU A 201 2.66 -13.03 -22.47
N SER A 202 2.46 -13.60 -21.28
CA SER A 202 1.88 -14.94 -21.14
C SER A 202 0.43 -14.98 -21.61
N ILE A 203 -0.35 -13.93 -21.28
CA ILE A 203 -1.75 -13.81 -21.69
C ILE A 203 -1.88 -13.67 -23.22
N HIS A 204 -0.99 -12.90 -23.88
CA HIS A 204 -1.03 -12.75 -25.34
C HIS A 204 -0.79 -14.07 -26.09
N LYS A 205 -0.07 -15.02 -25.48
CA LYS A 205 0.18 -16.35 -26.05
C LYS A 205 -0.91 -17.35 -25.68
N LEU A 206 -1.81 -17.02 -24.75
CA LEU A 206 -2.80 -17.92 -24.21
C LEU A 206 -4.01 -18.08 -25.15
N SER A 207 -4.34 -19.31 -25.50
CA SER A 207 -5.57 -19.66 -26.23
C SER A 207 -6.62 -20.25 -25.29
N PHE A 208 -7.89 -20.28 -25.74
CA PHE A 208 -8.94 -20.97 -24.97
C PHE A 208 -8.60 -22.46 -24.84
N PRO A 209 -8.59 -23.02 -23.62
CA PRO A 209 -7.97 -24.34 -23.37
C PRO A 209 -8.76 -25.54 -23.90
N PHE A 210 -10.00 -25.35 -24.33
CA PHE A 210 -10.89 -26.42 -24.75
C PHE A 210 -11.50 -26.18 -26.14
N LYS A 211 -12.08 -27.22 -26.71
CA LYS A 211 -13.01 -27.05 -27.83
C LYS A 211 -14.29 -26.36 -27.32
N TYR A 212 -14.70 -25.28 -27.97
CA TYR A 212 -15.91 -24.56 -27.60
C TYR A 212 -17.16 -25.42 -27.68
N ARG A 213 -17.97 -25.36 -26.64
CA ARG A 213 -19.34 -25.93 -26.63
C ARG A 213 -20.31 -24.95 -27.31
N ALA A 214 -21.51 -25.45 -27.65
CA ALA A 214 -22.57 -24.59 -28.22
C ALA A 214 -22.86 -23.39 -27.33
N GLY A 215 -22.90 -22.20 -27.91
CA GLY A 215 -23.11 -20.94 -27.19
C GLY A 215 -21.93 -20.40 -26.38
N GLN A 216 -20.91 -21.23 -26.08
CA GLN A 216 -19.79 -20.84 -25.20
C GLN A 216 -18.92 -19.74 -25.80
N LYS A 217 -18.67 -19.78 -27.11
CA LYS A 217 -17.91 -18.74 -27.82
C LYS A 217 -18.60 -17.37 -27.73
N ASN A 218 -19.92 -17.34 -27.84
CA ASN A 218 -20.71 -16.10 -27.73
C ASN A 218 -20.64 -15.56 -26.29
N LEU A 219 -20.67 -16.43 -25.27
CA LEU A 219 -20.56 -16.04 -23.89
C LEU A 219 -19.20 -15.42 -23.60
N VAL A 220 -18.10 -16.05 -24.04
CA VAL A 220 -16.72 -15.52 -23.90
C VAL A 220 -16.62 -14.13 -24.55
N ALA A 221 -17.14 -13.97 -25.78
CA ALA A 221 -17.12 -12.68 -26.47
C ALA A 221 -17.96 -11.61 -25.76
N SER A 222 -19.13 -11.99 -25.20
CA SER A 222 -19.99 -11.07 -24.47
C SER A 222 -19.32 -10.57 -23.18
N VAL A 223 -18.67 -11.46 -22.43
CA VAL A 223 -17.91 -11.07 -21.21
C VAL A 223 -16.79 -10.10 -21.56
N TYR A 224 -15.98 -10.42 -22.57
CA TYR A 224 -14.88 -9.54 -23.00
C TYR A 224 -15.39 -8.14 -23.41
N LYS A 225 -16.39 -8.08 -24.28
CA LYS A 225 -16.98 -6.80 -24.74
C LYS A 225 -17.59 -5.99 -23.59
N THR A 226 -18.16 -6.66 -22.61
CA THR A 226 -18.75 -6.01 -21.43
C THR A 226 -17.66 -5.35 -20.59
N ILE A 227 -16.51 -6.02 -20.40
CA ILE A 227 -15.35 -5.43 -19.70
C ILE A 227 -14.80 -4.25 -20.50
N GLU A 228 -14.60 -4.43 -21.81
CA GLU A 228 -14.09 -3.39 -22.72
C GLU A 228 -14.96 -2.12 -22.71
N SER A 229 -16.30 -2.29 -22.63
CA SER A 229 -17.25 -1.17 -22.59
C SER A 229 -17.55 -0.64 -21.19
N GLY A 230 -16.94 -1.21 -20.11
CA GLY A 230 -17.20 -0.81 -18.72
C GLY A 230 -18.65 -1.05 -18.26
N GLN A 231 -19.35 -2.00 -18.88
CA GLN A 231 -20.76 -2.29 -18.63
C GLN A 231 -20.94 -3.43 -17.62
N LYS A 232 -22.18 -3.72 -17.27
CA LYS A 232 -22.60 -4.85 -16.42
C LYS A 232 -23.21 -5.94 -17.28
N LEU A 233 -22.88 -7.21 -16.99
CA LEU A 233 -23.42 -8.37 -17.69
C LEU A 233 -24.10 -9.31 -16.69
N TYR A 234 -25.34 -9.67 -16.98
CA TYR A 234 -26.09 -10.69 -16.25
C TYR A 234 -26.18 -11.93 -17.14
N ILE A 235 -25.73 -13.08 -16.61
CA ILE A 235 -25.63 -14.32 -17.37
C ILE A 235 -26.51 -15.38 -16.72
N GLN A 236 -27.48 -15.89 -17.48
CA GLN A 236 -28.23 -17.08 -17.13
C GLN A 236 -27.84 -18.20 -18.11
N ALA A 237 -27.25 -19.27 -17.59
CA ALA A 237 -26.82 -20.40 -18.40
C ALA A 237 -26.99 -21.71 -17.63
N PRO A 238 -27.32 -22.84 -18.31
CA PRO A 238 -27.47 -24.14 -17.68
C PRO A 238 -26.18 -24.63 -16.98
N THR A 239 -26.29 -25.62 -16.11
CA THR A 239 -25.13 -26.31 -15.55
C THR A 239 -24.38 -27.05 -16.65
N GLY A 240 -23.05 -27.20 -16.52
CA GLY A 240 -22.23 -27.96 -17.44
C GLY A 240 -21.77 -27.22 -18.72
N VAL A 241 -22.25 -26.00 -19.01
CA VAL A 241 -21.80 -25.23 -20.19
C VAL A 241 -20.42 -24.59 -20.04
N GLY A 242 -19.76 -24.75 -18.88
CA GLY A 242 -18.43 -24.17 -18.64
C GLY A 242 -18.47 -22.68 -18.32
N LYS A 243 -19.44 -22.23 -17.48
CA LYS A 243 -19.59 -20.81 -17.08
C LYS A 243 -18.29 -20.21 -16.54
N THR A 244 -17.61 -20.91 -15.64
CA THR A 244 -16.42 -20.40 -14.95
C THR A 244 -15.30 -20.07 -15.94
N ILE A 245 -14.91 -21.01 -16.80
CA ILE A 245 -13.86 -20.75 -17.81
C ILE A 245 -14.30 -19.69 -18.82
N SER A 246 -15.61 -19.62 -19.14
CA SER A 246 -16.15 -18.63 -20.08
C SER A 246 -16.25 -17.22 -19.51
N THR A 247 -16.09 -17.06 -18.20
CA THR A 247 -15.96 -15.75 -17.53
C THR A 247 -14.52 -15.45 -17.16
N VAL A 248 -13.77 -16.40 -16.63
CA VAL A 248 -12.36 -16.19 -16.20
C VAL A 248 -11.46 -15.93 -17.40
N TYR A 249 -11.51 -16.78 -18.46
CA TYR A 249 -10.62 -16.61 -19.62
C TYR A 249 -10.72 -15.24 -20.28
N PRO A 250 -11.89 -14.72 -20.65
CA PRO A 250 -12.00 -13.38 -21.26
C PRO A 250 -11.63 -12.26 -20.28
N SER A 251 -11.82 -12.44 -18.96
CA SER A 251 -11.36 -11.47 -17.97
C SER A 251 -9.83 -11.44 -17.87
N VAL A 252 -9.16 -12.59 -17.96
CA VAL A 252 -7.70 -12.69 -18.06
C VAL A 252 -7.21 -12.02 -19.35
N GLN A 253 -7.87 -12.27 -20.50
CA GLN A 253 -7.54 -11.61 -21.76
C GLN A 253 -7.68 -10.08 -21.68
N ALA A 254 -8.70 -9.60 -20.97
CA ALA A 254 -8.90 -8.16 -20.73
C ALA A 254 -7.75 -7.56 -19.89
N CYS A 255 -7.25 -8.29 -18.89
CA CYS A 255 -6.05 -7.87 -18.12
C CYS A 255 -4.82 -7.73 -19.04
N GLY A 256 -4.59 -8.69 -19.94
CA GLY A 256 -3.48 -8.64 -20.89
C GLY A 256 -3.54 -7.47 -21.90
N ARG A 257 -4.73 -6.89 -22.08
CA ARG A 257 -4.95 -5.70 -22.91
C ARG A 257 -4.97 -4.39 -22.12
N GLY A 258 -4.71 -4.43 -20.81
CA GLY A 258 -4.76 -3.24 -19.94
C GLY A 258 -6.17 -2.73 -19.63
N LEU A 259 -7.23 -3.49 -19.96
CA LEU A 259 -8.62 -3.11 -19.66
C LEU A 259 -8.99 -3.34 -18.19
N ALA A 260 -8.22 -4.15 -17.47
CA ALA A 260 -8.35 -4.40 -16.05
C ALA A 260 -7.00 -4.80 -15.45
N ASP A 261 -6.75 -4.44 -14.19
CA ASP A 261 -5.53 -4.85 -13.46
C ASP A 261 -5.75 -6.07 -12.59
N LYS A 262 -6.97 -6.25 -12.09
CA LYS A 262 -7.33 -7.28 -11.11
C LYS A 262 -8.68 -7.88 -11.42
N ILE A 263 -8.85 -9.15 -11.06
CA ILE A 263 -10.11 -9.88 -11.18
C ILE A 263 -10.53 -10.30 -9.77
N PHE A 264 -11.74 -9.91 -9.36
CA PHE A 264 -12.35 -10.38 -8.11
C PHE A 264 -13.41 -11.43 -8.45
N TYR A 265 -13.13 -12.69 -8.13
CA TYR A 265 -14.09 -13.77 -8.27
C TYR A 265 -14.81 -14.01 -6.95
N LEU A 266 -16.04 -13.49 -6.84
CA LEU A 266 -16.83 -13.56 -5.63
C LEU A 266 -17.78 -14.76 -5.68
N THR A 267 -17.80 -15.55 -4.62
CA THR A 267 -18.65 -16.74 -4.52
C THR A 267 -19.17 -16.94 -3.10
N SER A 268 -20.42 -17.38 -2.99
CA SER A 268 -21.05 -17.70 -1.70
C SER A 268 -20.74 -19.10 -1.18
N LYS A 269 -20.20 -20.00 -2.01
CA LYS A 269 -19.98 -21.40 -1.69
C LYS A 269 -18.52 -21.80 -1.92
N THR A 270 -17.97 -22.60 -1.01
CA THR A 270 -16.59 -23.14 -1.10
C THR A 270 -16.38 -23.95 -2.37
N ILE A 271 -17.35 -24.81 -2.76
CA ILE A 271 -17.25 -25.62 -4.01
C ILE A 271 -17.10 -24.74 -5.25
N THR A 272 -17.76 -23.59 -5.31
CA THR A 272 -17.65 -22.68 -6.47
C THR A 272 -16.28 -22.01 -6.52
N ARG A 273 -15.65 -21.80 -5.35
CA ARG A 273 -14.27 -21.30 -5.24
C ARG A 273 -13.30 -22.30 -5.87
N THR A 274 -13.39 -23.58 -5.50
CA THR A 274 -12.51 -24.64 -6.02
C THR A 274 -12.58 -24.73 -7.56
N VAL A 275 -13.77 -24.59 -8.14
CA VAL A 275 -13.92 -24.57 -9.61
C VAL A 275 -13.18 -23.36 -10.25
N ALA A 276 -13.14 -22.23 -9.60
CA ALA A 276 -12.36 -21.10 -10.09
C ALA A 276 -10.84 -21.35 -9.96
N GLU A 277 -10.40 -21.91 -8.84
CA GLU A 277 -8.99 -22.28 -8.61
C GLU A 277 -8.52 -23.31 -9.66
N GLU A 278 -9.31 -24.37 -9.91
CA GLU A 278 -9.07 -25.36 -10.97
C GLU A 278 -9.01 -24.70 -12.36
N THR A 279 -9.88 -23.72 -12.62
CA THR A 279 -9.86 -23.00 -13.90
C THR A 279 -8.55 -22.25 -14.12
N TYR A 280 -8.05 -21.57 -13.09
CA TYR A 280 -6.73 -20.91 -13.17
C TYR A 280 -5.58 -21.93 -13.30
N SER A 281 -5.67 -23.08 -12.63
CA SER A 281 -4.68 -24.17 -12.79
C SER A 281 -4.60 -24.64 -14.24
N ILE A 282 -5.76 -24.93 -14.88
CA ILE A 282 -5.82 -25.31 -16.30
C ILE A 282 -5.20 -24.24 -17.22
N LEU A 283 -5.43 -22.97 -16.92
CA LEU A 283 -4.82 -21.89 -17.72
C LEU A 283 -3.30 -21.79 -17.51
N ARG A 284 -2.80 -22.02 -16.27
CA ARG A 284 -1.36 -22.11 -15.98
C ARG A 284 -0.69 -23.26 -16.72
N ASP A 285 -1.33 -24.42 -16.78
CA ASP A 285 -0.84 -25.58 -17.55
C ASP A 285 -0.74 -25.27 -19.05
N LYS A 286 -1.43 -24.23 -19.52
CA LYS A 286 -1.35 -23.70 -20.89
C LYS A 286 -0.40 -22.52 -21.04
N GLY A 287 0.38 -22.22 -20.00
CA GLY A 287 1.42 -21.19 -20.02
C GLY A 287 1.01 -19.81 -19.48
N LEU A 288 -0.15 -19.72 -18.82
CA LEU A 288 -0.54 -18.46 -18.15
C LEU A 288 0.35 -18.20 -16.94
N HIS A 289 1.01 -17.06 -16.92
CA HIS A 289 1.63 -16.48 -15.72
C HIS A 289 0.67 -15.48 -15.09
N PHE A 290 0.04 -15.86 -13.98
CA PHE A 290 -0.98 -15.07 -13.31
C PHE A 290 -1.10 -15.48 -11.84
N THR A 291 -0.76 -14.56 -10.94
CA THR A 291 -0.85 -14.81 -9.50
C THR A 291 -2.31 -14.79 -9.04
N THR A 292 -2.70 -15.77 -8.28
CA THR A 292 -4.04 -15.88 -7.70
C THR A 292 -3.96 -15.89 -6.18
N VAL A 293 -4.87 -15.16 -5.52
CA VAL A 293 -4.97 -15.10 -4.07
C VAL A 293 -6.34 -15.56 -3.62
N THR A 294 -6.39 -16.59 -2.77
CA THR A 294 -7.62 -17.06 -2.13
C THR A 294 -7.74 -16.43 -0.74
N LEU A 295 -8.62 -15.44 -0.60
CA LEU A 295 -8.85 -14.80 0.70
C LEU A 295 -9.60 -15.75 1.65
N THR A 296 -8.98 -16.03 2.78
CA THR A 296 -9.54 -16.86 3.85
C THR A 296 -9.70 -15.99 5.11
N ALA A 297 -10.81 -16.18 5.83
CA ALA A 297 -11.07 -15.45 7.07
C ALA A 297 -9.95 -15.73 8.10
N LYS A 298 -9.52 -14.68 8.79
CA LYS A 298 -8.40 -14.75 9.77
C LYS A 298 -8.57 -15.86 10.80
N ASP A 299 -9.79 -16.11 11.27
CA ASP A 299 -10.09 -17.16 12.25
C ASP A 299 -9.84 -18.57 11.70
N LYS A 300 -9.85 -18.76 10.38
CA LYS A 300 -9.62 -20.06 9.72
C LYS A 300 -8.15 -20.35 9.37
N ILE A 301 -7.30 -19.33 9.43
CA ILE A 301 -5.86 -19.47 9.15
C ILE A 301 -4.99 -19.14 10.38
N CYS A 302 -5.59 -18.76 11.50
CA CYS A 302 -4.87 -18.53 12.75
C CYS A 302 -4.25 -19.85 13.24
N HIS A 303 -2.98 -19.82 13.65
CA HIS A 303 -2.30 -20.98 14.25
C HIS A 303 -2.73 -21.23 15.71
N MET A 304 -3.30 -20.21 16.36
CA MET A 304 -3.80 -20.33 17.74
C MET A 304 -5.20 -20.93 17.75
N ASP A 305 -5.53 -21.72 18.76
CA ASP A 305 -6.88 -22.29 18.95
C ASP A 305 -7.95 -21.20 19.05
N GLU A 306 -7.61 -20.11 19.73
CA GLU A 306 -8.42 -18.91 19.78
C GLU A 306 -7.64 -17.70 19.25
N ARG A 307 -8.30 -16.89 18.42
CA ARG A 307 -7.72 -15.68 17.89
C ARG A 307 -7.53 -14.61 18.96
N ASN A 308 -6.31 -14.49 19.45
CA ASN A 308 -5.92 -13.44 20.40
C ASN A 308 -4.60 -12.80 19.92
N CYS A 309 -4.71 -11.68 19.19
CA CYS A 309 -3.55 -10.96 18.67
C CYS A 309 -2.93 -10.04 19.74
N ASN A 310 -2.59 -10.62 20.88
CA ASN A 310 -1.89 -9.98 21.99
C ASN A 310 -0.43 -10.46 21.99
N PRO A 311 0.57 -9.57 21.89
CA PRO A 311 1.98 -9.96 21.79
C PRO A 311 2.52 -10.69 23.03
N ASP A 312 1.84 -10.58 24.18
CA ASP A 312 2.21 -11.28 25.42
C ASP A 312 1.86 -12.79 25.36
N VAL A 313 0.92 -13.19 24.48
CA VAL A 313 0.43 -14.57 24.38
C VAL A 313 0.52 -15.16 22.98
N CYS A 314 0.69 -14.35 21.97
CA CYS A 314 0.75 -14.77 20.56
C CYS A 314 2.10 -14.39 19.96
N GLU A 315 2.94 -15.40 19.70
CA GLU A 315 4.25 -15.22 19.07
C GLU A 315 4.18 -14.63 17.65
N TYR A 316 3.08 -14.86 16.92
CA TYR A 316 2.85 -14.31 15.59
C TYR A 316 2.47 -12.83 15.63
N ALA A 317 1.88 -12.36 16.73
CA ALA A 317 1.57 -10.95 16.96
C ALA A 317 2.81 -10.14 17.35
N LYS A 318 3.73 -10.77 18.10
CA LYS A 318 4.97 -10.14 18.54
C LYS A 318 5.90 -9.87 17.37
N GLY A 319 6.36 -8.62 17.19
CA GLY A 319 7.22 -8.18 16.09
C GLY A 319 6.60 -8.43 14.68
N HIS A 320 5.28 -8.40 14.57
CA HIS A 320 4.59 -8.68 13.31
C HIS A 320 5.01 -7.73 12.20
N PHE A 321 5.01 -6.43 12.48
CA PHE A 321 5.33 -5.41 11.48
C PHE A 321 6.81 -5.44 11.07
N ASP A 322 7.70 -5.99 11.90
CA ASP A 322 9.12 -6.15 11.56
C ASP A 322 9.37 -7.28 10.54
N ARG A 323 8.40 -8.18 10.34
CA ARG A 323 8.55 -9.37 9.49
C ARG A 323 7.59 -9.44 8.31
N ILE A 324 6.42 -8.80 8.41
CA ILE A 324 5.33 -9.04 7.45
C ILE A 324 5.71 -8.63 6.03
N ASN A 325 6.41 -7.53 5.84
CA ASN A 325 6.80 -7.06 4.52
C ASN A 325 7.73 -8.07 3.83
N ASP A 326 8.72 -8.60 4.53
CA ASP A 326 9.63 -9.59 3.95
C ASP A 326 8.91 -10.92 3.66
N ALA A 327 7.99 -11.35 4.54
CA ALA A 327 7.18 -12.54 4.33
C ALA A 327 6.24 -12.38 3.11
N VAL A 328 5.61 -11.20 2.97
CA VAL A 328 4.74 -10.92 1.80
C VAL A 328 5.57 -10.84 0.52
N TYR A 329 6.74 -10.20 0.55
CA TYR A 329 7.61 -10.13 -0.62
C TYR A 329 8.08 -11.53 -1.04
N ASP A 330 8.47 -12.37 -0.10
CA ASP A 330 8.91 -13.74 -0.34
C ASP A 330 7.79 -14.59 -0.98
N ILE A 331 6.56 -14.55 -0.44
CA ILE A 331 5.45 -15.34 -1.00
C ILE A 331 5.07 -14.87 -2.41
N ILE A 332 4.97 -13.56 -2.67
CA ILE A 332 4.56 -13.06 -3.99
C ILE A 332 5.60 -13.30 -5.09
N THR A 333 6.88 -13.41 -4.72
CA THR A 333 7.97 -13.65 -5.67
C THR A 333 8.20 -15.14 -5.96
N HIS A 334 7.75 -16.05 -5.08
CA HIS A 334 7.98 -17.48 -5.23
C HIS A 334 6.72 -18.29 -5.53
N GLU A 335 5.53 -17.77 -5.20
CA GLU A 335 4.28 -18.49 -5.33
C GLU A 335 3.33 -17.82 -6.33
N SER A 336 2.82 -18.58 -7.28
CA SER A 336 1.77 -18.13 -8.21
C SER A 336 0.35 -18.39 -7.68
N VAL A 337 0.22 -19.23 -6.65
CA VAL A 337 -1.02 -19.54 -5.94
C VAL A 337 -0.83 -19.19 -4.47
N ILE A 338 -1.54 -18.19 -4.01
CA ILE A 338 -1.49 -17.76 -2.61
C ILE A 338 -2.83 -18.15 -1.97
N ASP A 339 -2.80 -19.20 -1.19
CA ASP A 339 -3.95 -19.75 -0.48
C ASP A 339 -3.66 -19.95 1.02
N ARG A 340 -4.53 -20.65 1.72
CA ARG A 340 -4.35 -20.94 3.14
C ARG A 340 -3.06 -21.71 3.42
N GLU A 341 -2.74 -22.71 2.60
CA GLU A 341 -1.59 -23.61 2.84
C GLU A 341 -0.28 -22.83 2.67
N ASN A 342 -0.15 -22.09 1.58
CA ASN A 342 1.03 -21.26 1.33
C ASN A 342 1.16 -20.15 2.36
N CYS A 343 0.07 -19.47 2.73
CA CYS A 343 0.10 -18.46 3.80
C CYS A 343 0.64 -19.02 5.12
N LEU A 344 0.27 -20.24 5.50
CA LEU A 344 0.75 -20.87 6.73
C LEU A 344 2.26 -21.14 6.69
N LEU A 345 2.81 -21.50 5.54
CA LEU A 345 4.26 -21.72 5.36
C LEU A 345 5.08 -20.44 5.53
N TYR A 346 4.53 -19.30 5.12
CA TYR A 346 5.21 -18.00 5.16
C TYR A 346 4.95 -17.18 6.45
N THR A 347 4.06 -17.63 7.32
CA THR A 347 3.76 -16.97 8.60
C THR A 347 4.58 -17.50 9.78
N SER A 348 5.51 -18.44 9.57
CA SER A 348 6.42 -18.91 10.62
C SER A 348 7.16 -17.76 11.31
N PRO A 349 7.27 -17.75 12.64
CA PRO A 349 7.94 -16.69 13.39
C PRO A 349 9.44 -16.61 13.13
N SER A 350 10.06 -17.66 12.56
CA SER A 350 11.50 -17.71 12.27
C SER A 350 11.79 -18.12 10.83
N PRO A 351 12.72 -17.43 10.12
CA PRO A 351 13.21 -17.88 8.82
C PRO A 351 13.85 -19.29 8.85
N ARG A 352 14.34 -19.74 10.02
CA ARG A 352 14.92 -21.07 10.21
C ARG A 352 13.87 -22.15 10.17
N ASP A 353 12.66 -21.88 10.63
CA ASP A 353 11.56 -22.85 10.65
C ASP A 353 11.03 -23.14 9.24
N ARG A 354 11.18 -22.17 8.30
CA ARG A 354 10.85 -22.35 6.88
C ARG A 354 11.75 -23.39 6.18
N SER A 355 13.02 -23.50 6.59
CA SER A 355 13.97 -24.46 6.00
C SER A 355 13.73 -25.91 6.43
N LEU A 356 12.99 -26.14 7.52
CA LEU A 356 12.66 -27.46 8.04
C LEU A 356 11.33 -28.02 7.50
N SER A 357 10.51 -27.17 6.84
CA SER A 357 9.18 -27.54 6.31
C SER A 357 9.16 -27.71 4.78
N ARG A 358 10.33 -27.66 4.11
CA ARG A 358 10.49 -27.94 2.66
C ARG A 358 11.10 -29.32 2.43
#